data_e10ecc8e3e5c25f9d8936aa81c7ccffa
#
_entry.id   e10ecc8e3e5c25f9d8936aa81c7ccffa
#
_cell.length_a   1.000
_cell.length_b   1.000
_cell.length_c   1.000
_cell.angle_alpha   90.00
_cell.angle_beta   90.00
_cell.angle_gamma   90.00
#
_symmetry.space_group_name_H-M   'P 1'
#
loop_
_entity.id
_entity.type
_entity.pdbx_description
1 polymer ?
#
loop_
_entity_poly.entity_id
_entity_poly.type
_entity_poly.pdbx_seq_one_letter_code
_entity_poly.pdbx_strand_id
1 'polypeptide(L)'
;MPILASIGAGSLASYGFRKRLLGQTPLTIFNVVETFKYTRDWTVPDGVTSADYLVVGGGGSGAYGGGGAGGFLSGTGTALTPGTPYTVTVGAGGALAANGTSTTFGAYTALGGGGGGTNAPAGGSNGKSGGSGGGGGTQGTAGAFLGGLGTPGQGNDGGAGTFFGASYGGGAGGGGGAGTAGGSAYSIAPAPQPTPGIIYGGNGGDGLASSITSTPTYYAGGGGGHTRAGAGGSGGLGGGGAGVSQSPAPASAALSGTPNTGGGGGGSASYTNGGSGIVILRYQRPSNTTLFFANSGSFTVDSLVAGISWLVVGGGGGGGGGRAGGGGAGGIAYTPYASFSSFPTGYNPSLTGTVIVGAGGAGSSSPTTAGANGGTSSVSFGPASPGPYLFDLPVSGQSLGTILGYGGGGGGATGPSVAASAGRSGGSGGGSGSLSIANPANPGFAGNAGLALTQGEDAGVAPYTSPALGVSPVNPGVQGYSGGLGISAASPYGLLSAG
;
A
#
# COMPACT_ATOMS: atom_id res chain seq x y z
N MET A 1 25.87 18.35 -16.05
CA MET A 1 24.98 19.08 -15.10
C MET A 1 24.57 20.38 -15.78
N PRO A 2 23.30 20.63 -16.06
CA PRO A 2 22.89 21.92 -16.56
C PRO A 2 22.76 22.90 -15.41
N ILE A 3 23.46 24.00 -15.50
CA ILE A 3 23.38 25.16 -14.61
C ILE A 3 22.04 25.84 -14.90
N LEU A 4 21.11 25.83 -13.93
CA LEU A 4 19.94 26.70 -13.99
C LEU A 4 20.39 28.12 -13.64
N ALA A 5 20.69 28.92 -14.65
CA ALA A 5 20.82 30.36 -14.49
C ALA A 5 19.49 30.95 -14.06
N SER A 6 19.50 31.96 -13.18
CA SER A 6 18.34 32.70 -12.70
C SER A 6 17.52 33.24 -13.88
N ILE A 7 16.36 32.64 -14.12
CA ILE A 7 15.41 33.12 -15.10
C ILE A 7 14.48 34.09 -14.36
N GLY A 8 14.52 35.36 -14.75
CA GLY A 8 13.60 36.38 -14.23
C GLY A 8 12.14 35.99 -14.47
N ALA A 9 11.26 36.49 -13.64
CA ALA A 9 9.81 36.16 -13.55
C ALA A 9 9.00 36.26 -14.86
N GLY A 10 9.61 36.72 -15.96
CA GLY A 10 8.96 36.86 -17.27
C GLY A 10 9.07 35.68 -18.21
N SER A 11 10.02 34.71 -17.99
CA SER A 11 10.33 33.69 -19.00
C SER A 11 9.74 32.29 -18.71
N LEU A 12 9.13 32.08 -17.57
CA LEU A 12 8.45 30.82 -17.25
C LEU A 12 7.12 30.62 -18.01
N ALA A 13 6.53 31.70 -18.52
CA ALA A 13 5.29 31.62 -19.29
C ALA A 13 5.47 30.98 -20.69
N SER A 14 6.69 31.02 -21.25
CA SER A 14 6.99 30.48 -22.57
C SER A 14 7.21 28.97 -22.61
N TYR A 15 7.39 28.30 -21.44
CA TYR A 15 7.58 26.87 -21.34
C TYR A 15 6.31 26.07 -21.03
N GLY A 16 5.12 26.65 -21.26
CA GLY A 16 3.88 25.91 -21.14
C GLY A 16 3.43 25.59 -19.69
N PHE A 17 4.11 26.10 -18.68
CA PHE A 17 3.61 26.08 -17.31
C PHE A 17 2.46 27.08 -17.19
N ARG A 18 1.25 26.65 -17.55
CA ARG A 18 0.07 27.43 -17.27
C ARG A 18 0.02 27.69 -15.76
N LYS A 19 -0.11 28.96 -15.39
CA LYS A 19 -0.47 29.42 -14.05
C LYS A 19 -1.77 28.68 -13.66
N ARG A 20 -1.66 27.47 -13.13
CA ARG A 20 -2.80 26.84 -12.50
C ARG A 20 -3.06 27.66 -11.25
N LEU A 21 -4.18 28.39 -11.25
CA LEU A 21 -4.73 28.86 -9.99
C LEU A 21 -4.67 27.68 -9.01
N LEU A 22 -4.22 27.92 -7.80
CA LEU A 22 -4.29 27.01 -6.66
C LEU A 22 -5.77 26.71 -6.33
N GLY A 23 -6.47 26.09 -7.28
CA GLY A 23 -7.66 25.33 -7.03
C GLY A 23 -7.16 23.96 -6.55
N GLN A 24 -7.64 23.51 -5.43
CA GLN A 24 -7.41 22.19 -4.87
C GLN A 24 -7.30 21.18 -6.02
N THR A 25 -6.13 20.58 -6.21
CA THR A 25 -6.06 19.36 -7.03
C THR A 25 -6.91 18.35 -6.29
N PRO A 26 -8.00 17.84 -6.91
CA PRO A 26 -8.78 16.81 -6.24
C PRO A 26 -7.85 15.70 -5.82
N LEU A 27 -7.98 15.22 -4.58
CA LEU A 27 -7.26 14.05 -4.12
C LEU A 27 -7.46 12.95 -5.17
N THR A 28 -6.40 12.50 -5.79
CA THR A 28 -6.50 11.35 -6.69
C THR A 28 -6.66 10.11 -5.81
N ILE A 29 -7.83 9.50 -5.86
CA ILE A 29 -8.14 8.29 -5.11
C ILE A 29 -7.81 7.09 -6.00
N PHE A 30 -6.97 6.19 -5.51
CA PHE A 30 -6.67 4.94 -6.20
C PHE A 30 -7.50 3.80 -5.62
N ASN A 31 -8.10 3.01 -6.51
CA ASN A 31 -8.66 1.73 -6.14
C ASN A 31 -7.53 0.71 -6.00
N VAL A 32 -7.38 0.14 -4.82
CA VAL A 32 -6.42 -0.92 -4.53
C VAL A 32 -7.19 -2.22 -4.39
N VAL A 33 -6.74 -3.27 -5.07
CA VAL A 33 -7.23 -4.64 -4.90
C VAL A 33 -6.14 -5.48 -4.28
N GLU A 34 -6.37 -5.96 -3.06
CA GLU A 34 -5.43 -6.79 -2.33
C GLU A 34 -5.99 -8.21 -2.22
N THR A 35 -5.14 -9.21 -2.56
CA THR A 35 -5.54 -10.61 -2.63
C THR A 35 -4.71 -11.45 -1.66
N PHE A 36 -5.38 -12.23 -0.82
CA PHE A 36 -4.78 -13.14 0.15
C PHE A 36 -5.04 -14.58 -0.27
N LYS A 37 -3.99 -15.27 -0.66
CA LYS A 37 -4.01 -16.69 -1.07
C LYS A 37 -3.55 -17.63 0.04
N TYR A 38 -3.01 -17.07 1.13
CA TYR A 38 -2.55 -17.78 2.34
C TYR A 38 -2.74 -16.89 3.57
N THR A 39 -2.78 -17.54 4.73
CA THR A 39 -2.90 -16.85 6.02
C THR A 39 -1.74 -15.91 6.24
N ARG A 40 -2.06 -14.65 6.56
CA ARG A 40 -1.09 -13.62 6.96
C ARG A 40 -1.77 -12.48 7.69
N ASP A 41 -0.97 -11.73 8.43
CA ASP A 41 -1.45 -10.47 9.00
C ASP A 41 -1.49 -9.37 7.94
N TRP A 42 -2.44 -8.48 8.10
CA TRP A 42 -2.63 -7.29 7.28
C TRP A 42 -3.00 -6.11 8.17
N THR A 43 -2.27 -5.02 8.04
CA THR A 43 -2.58 -3.78 8.74
C THR A 43 -3.30 -2.84 7.79
N VAL A 44 -4.41 -2.27 8.26
CA VAL A 44 -5.18 -1.29 7.47
C VAL A 44 -4.29 -0.12 7.10
N PRO A 45 -4.11 0.19 5.79
CA PRO A 45 -3.28 1.31 5.39
C PRO A 45 -3.84 2.65 5.87
N ASP A 46 -2.94 3.63 6.05
CA ASP A 46 -3.33 4.98 6.42
C ASP A 46 -4.31 5.59 5.40
N GLY A 47 -5.33 6.27 5.92
CA GLY A 47 -6.38 6.89 5.14
C GLY A 47 -7.46 5.93 4.61
N VAL A 48 -7.34 4.62 4.85
CA VAL A 48 -8.36 3.62 4.47
C VAL A 48 -9.36 3.46 5.63
N THR A 49 -10.60 3.87 5.42
CA THR A 49 -11.68 3.79 6.42
C THR A 49 -12.75 2.77 6.07
N SER A 50 -12.73 2.23 4.87
CA SER A 50 -13.67 1.18 4.43
C SER A 50 -13.08 0.34 3.31
N ALA A 51 -13.59 -0.89 3.15
CA ALA A 51 -13.28 -1.76 2.03
C ALA A 51 -14.49 -2.58 1.58
N ASP A 52 -14.54 -2.90 0.31
CA ASP A 52 -15.34 -4.02 -0.19
C ASP A 52 -14.57 -5.31 0.07
N TYR A 53 -15.28 -6.40 0.32
CA TYR A 53 -14.64 -7.69 0.60
C TYR A 53 -15.27 -8.83 -0.17
N LEU A 54 -14.46 -9.84 -0.45
CA LEU A 54 -14.83 -11.19 -0.84
C LEU A 54 -14.07 -12.16 0.06
N VAL A 55 -14.79 -13.04 0.75
CA VAL A 55 -14.22 -14.10 1.60
C VAL A 55 -14.80 -15.43 1.14
N VAL A 56 -13.95 -16.35 0.73
CA VAL A 56 -14.34 -17.67 0.24
C VAL A 56 -13.63 -18.75 1.05
N GLY A 57 -14.39 -19.65 1.64
CA GLY A 57 -13.87 -20.80 2.41
C GLY A 57 -13.13 -21.80 1.52
N GLY A 58 -12.36 -22.73 2.11
CA GLY A 58 -11.79 -23.85 1.37
C GLY A 58 -12.88 -24.84 0.96
N GLY A 59 -12.84 -25.39 -0.26
CA GLY A 59 -13.76 -26.39 -0.76
C GLY A 59 -13.56 -27.77 -0.10
N GLY A 60 -14.61 -28.58 -0.05
CA GLY A 60 -14.57 -29.95 0.46
C GLY A 60 -13.85 -30.92 -0.48
N SER A 61 -13.31 -32.00 0.05
CA SER A 61 -12.76 -33.10 -0.74
C SER A 61 -13.84 -33.84 -1.52
N GLY A 62 -13.55 -34.26 -2.74
CA GLY A 62 -14.34 -35.27 -3.41
C GLY A 62 -13.99 -36.68 -2.89
N ALA A 63 -15.02 -37.51 -2.73
CA ALA A 63 -14.93 -38.95 -2.56
C ALA A 63 -15.72 -39.59 -3.72
N TYR A 64 -16.66 -40.50 -3.50
CA TYR A 64 -17.60 -40.86 -4.57
C TYR A 64 -18.52 -39.68 -4.89
N GLY A 65 -19.11 -39.03 -3.86
CA GLY A 65 -19.76 -37.74 -4.02
C GLY A 65 -18.78 -36.61 -4.33
N GLY A 66 -19.20 -35.63 -5.12
CA GLY A 66 -18.44 -34.41 -5.34
C GLY A 66 -18.33 -33.60 -4.05
N GLY A 67 -17.18 -32.95 -3.78
CA GLY A 67 -17.00 -32.04 -2.66
C GLY A 67 -17.86 -30.78 -2.84
N GLY A 68 -18.45 -30.27 -1.75
CA GLY A 68 -19.12 -28.99 -1.73
C GLY A 68 -18.14 -27.84 -1.82
N ALA A 69 -18.55 -26.71 -2.38
CA ALA A 69 -17.76 -25.51 -2.38
C ALA A 69 -17.63 -24.89 -1.00
N GLY A 70 -16.55 -24.16 -0.75
CA GLY A 70 -16.42 -23.27 0.39
C GLY A 70 -17.52 -22.20 0.39
N GLY A 71 -17.89 -21.72 1.56
CA GLY A 71 -18.85 -20.63 1.72
C GLY A 71 -18.37 -19.38 1.01
N PHE A 72 -19.30 -18.60 0.46
CA PHE A 72 -19.02 -17.35 -0.25
C PHE A 72 -19.69 -16.20 0.51
N LEU A 73 -18.88 -15.24 0.92
CA LEU A 73 -19.35 -14.00 1.54
C LEU A 73 -18.76 -12.81 0.80
N SER A 74 -19.59 -11.85 0.45
CA SER A 74 -19.15 -10.59 -0.13
C SER A 74 -19.96 -9.43 0.42
N GLY A 75 -19.36 -8.26 0.44
CA GLY A 75 -20.02 -7.04 0.87
C GLY A 75 -19.24 -5.82 0.45
N THR A 76 -19.89 -4.68 0.61
CA THR A 76 -19.32 -3.37 0.25
C THR A 76 -19.26 -2.47 1.46
N GLY A 77 -18.23 -1.60 1.52
CA GLY A 77 -18.12 -0.54 2.50
C GLY A 77 -17.97 -1.00 3.95
N THR A 78 -17.38 -2.19 4.22
CA THR A 78 -17.10 -2.57 5.61
C THR A 78 -16.18 -1.56 6.28
N ALA A 79 -16.58 -1.08 7.48
CA ALA A 79 -15.81 -0.08 8.23
C ALA A 79 -14.45 -0.64 8.68
N LEU A 80 -13.40 0.14 8.49
CA LEU A 80 -12.04 -0.18 8.89
C LEU A 80 -11.44 0.99 9.66
N THR A 81 -10.53 0.71 10.58
CA THR A 81 -9.77 1.73 11.31
C THR A 81 -8.32 1.70 10.81
N PRO A 82 -7.79 2.81 10.26
CA PRO A 82 -6.40 2.88 9.84
C PRO A 82 -5.43 2.43 10.94
N GLY A 83 -4.37 1.72 10.58
CA GLY A 83 -3.37 1.19 11.49
C GLY A 83 -3.80 -0.06 12.29
N THR A 84 -5.06 -0.48 12.19
CA THR A 84 -5.54 -1.69 12.90
C THR A 84 -5.02 -2.96 12.20
N PRO A 85 -4.38 -3.90 12.93
CA PRO A 85 -3.98 -5.18 12.38
C PRO A 85 -5.16 -6.17 12.33
N TYR A 86 -5.27 -6.90 11.23
CA TYR A 86 -6.18 -8.03 11.04
C TYR A 86 -5.39 -9.26 10.67
N THR A 87 -5.64 -10.40 11.34
CA THR A 87 -5.18 -11.70 10.84
C THR A 87 -6.17 -12.19 9.79
N VAL A 88 -5.73 -12.29 8.55
CA VAL A 88 -6.49 -12.89 7.46
C VAL A 88 -6.16 -14.38 7.42
N THR A 89 -7.12 -15.24 7.74
CA THR A 89 -6.96 -16.69 7.68
C THR A 89 -7.55 -17.20 6.36
N VAL A 90 -6.76 -17.93 5.57
CA VAL A 90 -7.22 -18.56 4.32
C VAL A 90 -7.36 -20.05 4.54
N GLY A 91 -8.59 -20.55 4.39
CA GLY A 91 -8.93 -21.96 4.59
C GLY A 91 -8.31 -22.87 3.53
N ALA A 92 -7.77 -23.99 3.98
CA ALA A 92 -7.30 -25.06 3.09
C ALA A 92 -8.47 -25.86 2.50
N GLY A 93 -8.29 -26.41 1.31
CA GLY A 93 -9.20 -27.41 0.78
C GLY A 93 -9.19 -28.70 1.60
N GLY A 94 -10.33 -29.39 1.70
CA GLY A 94 -10.45 -30.68 2.35
C GLY A 94 -9.67 -31.77 1.60
N ALA A 95 -9.23 -32.79 2.32
CA ALA A 95 -8.61 -34.01 1.79
C ALA A 95 -9.31 -35.25 2.38
N LEU A 96 -9.21 -36.40 1.71
CA LEU A 96 -9.71 -37.67 2.23
C LEU A 96 -11.14 -37.64 2.74
N ALA A 97 -12.07 -37.18 1.91
CA ALA A 97 -13.49 -36.98 2.23
C ALA A 97 -13.76 -35.98 3.38
N ALA A 98 -12.77 -35.17 3.76
CA ALA A 98 -12.97 -34.15 4.78
C ALA A 98 -13.57 -32.87 4.22
N ASN A 99 -14.18 -32.10 5.12
CA ASN A 99 -14.58 -30.73 4.82
C ASN A 99 -13.33 -29.86 4.57
N GLY A 100 -13.48 -28.81 3.79
CA GLY A 100 -12.54 -27.71 3.77
C GLY A 100 -12.53 -26.96 5.11
N THR A 101 -11.55 -26.08 5.28
CA THR A 101 -11.49 -25.21 6.46
C THR A 101 -12.03 -23.81 6.15
N SER A 102 -12.48 -23.13 7.21
CA SER A 102 -13.04 -21.79 7.06
C SER A 102 -11.99 -20.73 6.74
N THR A 103 -12.37 -19.72 5.99
CA THR A 103 -11.60 -18.50 5.73
C THR A 103 -12.19 -17.35 6.55
N THR A 104 -11.33 -16.53 7.17
CA THR A 104 -11.79 -15.42 8.02
C THR A 104 -11.13 -14.10 7.67
N PHE A 105 -11.89 -13.03 7.75
CA PHE A 105 -11.43 -11.64 7.71
C PHE A 105 -12.29 -10.82 8.71
N GLY A 106 -11.68 -10.32 9.77
CA GLY A 106 -12.40 -9.62 10.83
C GLY A 106 -13.55 -10.45 11.39
N ALA A 107 -14.77 -9.94 11.33
CA ALA A 107 -15.98 -10.63 11.79
C ALA A 107 -16.56 -11.61 10.74
N TYR A 108 -16.02 -11.66 9.53
CA TYR A 108 -16.55 -12.45 8.44
C TYR A 108 -15.89 -13.82 8.43
N THR A 109 -16.72 -14.89 8.52
CA THR A 109 -16.28 -16.29 8.46
C THR A 109 -17.00 -17.00 7.35
N ALA A 110 -16.31 -17.29 6.25
CA ALA A 110 -16.79 -18.16 5.20
C ALA A 110 -16.42 -19.61 5.55
N LEU A 111 -17.43 -20.44 5.74
CA LEU A 111 -17.25 -21.82 6.21
C LEU A 111 -16.59 -22.69 5.12
N GLY A 112 -15.86 -23.71 5.53
CA GLY A 112 -15.35 -24.72 4.62
C GLY A 112 -16.47 -25.52 3.99
N GLY A 113 -16.29 -25.95 2.75
CA GLY A 113 -17.23 -26.79 1.99
C GLY A 113 -17.31 -28.22 2.54
N GLY A 114 -18.45 -28.87 2.40
CA GLY A 114 -18.69 -30.23 2.87
C GLY A 114 -17.95 -31.30 2.02
N GLY A 115 -17.35 -32.29 2.66
CA GLY A 115 -16.76 -33.45 1.96
C GLY A 115 -17.82 -34.29 1.27
N GLY A 116 -17.48 -34.86 0.11
CA GLY A 116 -18.34 -35.80 -0.62
C GLY A 116 -18.56 -37.10 0.11
N GLY A 117 -19.70 -37.74 -0.08
CA GLY A 117 -20.06 -39.04 0.46
C GLY A 117 -19.16 -40.14 -0.08
N THR A 118 -18.81 -41.10 0.76
CA THR A 118 -17.93 -42.25 0.44
C THR A 118 -18.71 -43.45 -0.07
N ASN A 119 -18.00 -44.42 -0.59
CA ASN A 119 -18.47 -45.77 -0.86
C ASN A 119 -17.98 -46.72 0.25
N ALA A 120 -18.80 -47.08 1.18
CA ALA A 120 -18.42 -48.00 2.23
C ALA A 120 -19.04 -49.39 2.02
N PRO A 121 -18.33 -50.51 2.31
CA PRO A 121 -18.81 -51.89 2.13
C PRO A 121 -20.12 -52.18 2.86
N ALA A 122 -20.44 -51.46 3.91
CA ALA A 122 -21.63 -51.62 4.76
C ALA A 122 -22.70 -50.53 4.57
N GLY A 123 -22.59 -49.74 3.53
CA GLY A 123 -23.49 -48.62 3.23
C GLY A 123 -22.70 -47.35 2.87
N GLY A 124 -23.01 -46.73 1.75
CA GLY A 124 -22.48 -45.46 1.35
C GLY A 124 -22.74 -44.38 2.43
N SER A 125 -22.17 -43.23 2.27
CA SER A 125 -22.44 -42.12 3.20
C SER A 125 -23.09 -40.94 2.51
N ASN A 126 -23.85 -40.21 3.28
CA ASN A 126 -24.35 -38.91 2.90
C ASN A 126 -23.17 -37.94 2.67
N GLY A 127 -23.36 -36.96 1.84
CA GLY A 127 -22.50 -35.80 1.77
C GLY A 127 -22.45 -35.07 3.09
N LYS A 128 -21.33 -34.41 3.41
CA LYS A 128 -21.17 -33.62 4.65
C LYS A 128 -21.69 -32.20 4.43
N SER A 129 -22.26 -31.67 5.49
CA SER A 129 -22.65 -30.24 5.49
C SER A 129 -21.43 -29.32 5.56
N GLY A 130 -21.56 -28.11 5.00
CA GLY A 130 -20.51 -27.10 5.00
C GLY A 130 -21.01 -25.74 4.52
N GLY A 131 -20.11 -24.87 4.07
CA GLY A 131 -20.45 -23.65 3.37
C GLY A 131 -21.43 -23.96 2.21
N SER A 132 -21.02 -24.87 1.29
CA SER A 132 -21.92 -25.65 0.45
C SER A 132 -21.77 -27.12 0.82
N GLY A 133 -22.83 -27.91 0.69
CA GLY A 133 -22.88 -29.31 1.05
C GLY A 133 -22.17 -30.22 0.02
N GLY A 134 -21.52 -31.30 0.47
CA GLY A 134 -20.97 -32.35 -0.41
C GLY A 134 -22.07 -33.21 -1.02
N GLY A 135 -21.81 -33.82 -2.20
CA GLY A 135 -22.71 -34.78 -2.85
C GLY A 135 -22.81 -36.10 -2.11
N GLY A 136 -23.94 -36.80 -2.18
CA GLY A 136 -24.12 -38.16 -1.64
C GLY A 136 -23.29 -39.21 -2.36
N GLY A 137 -22.89 -40.27 -1.64
CA GLY A 137 -22.13 -41.39 -2.20
C GLY A 137 -22.94 -42.34 -3.07
N THR A 138 -22.38 -43.49 -3.51
CA THR A 138 -22.97 -44.36 -4.54
C THR A 138 -23.33 -45.78 -4.14
N GLN A 139 -22.86 -46.33 -3.02
CA GLN A 139 -23.00 -47.74 -2.76
C GLN A 139 -23.57 -48.07 -1.38
N GLY A 140 -24.43 -49.08 -1.36
CA GLY A 140 -25.10 -49.70 -0.22
C GLY A 140 -26.24 -50.57 -0.67
N THR A 141 -26.99 -51.18 0.24
CA THR A 141 -28.29 -51.75 0.01
C THR A 141 -29.22 -50.65 -0.51
N ALA A 142 -30.08 -50.98 -1.50
CA ALA A 142 -30.98 -50.06 -2.19
C ALA A 142 -31.40 -48.79 -1.41
N GLY A 143 -30.97 -47.65 -1.84
CA GLY A 143 -31.32 -46.36 -1.22
C GLY A 143 -30.58 -45.18 -1.85
N ALA A 144 -31.11 -44.01 -1.61
CA ALA A 144 -30.49 -42.75 -1.98
C ALA A 144 -29.64 -42.23 -0.84
N PHE A 145 -28.41 -41.83 -1.11
CA PHE A 145 -27.57 -41.12 -0.14
C PHE A 145 -27.76 -39.63 -0.33
N LEU A 146 -28.17 -38.95 0.71
CA LEU A 146 -28.48 -37.52 0.63
C LEU A 146 -27.20 -36.70 0.44
N GLY A 147 -27.32 -35.62 -0.28
CA GLY A 147 -26.32 -34.55 -0.24
C GLY A 147 -26.25 -33.91 1.13
N GLY A 148 -25.10 -33.35 1.47
CA GLY A 148 -24.91 -32.52 2.66
C GLY A 148 -25.66 -31.19 2.51
N LEU A 149 -25.99 -30.58 3.64
CA LEU A 149 -26.65 -29.27 3.67
C LEU A 149 -25.64 -28.15 3.47
N GLY A 150 -26.01 -27.17 2.67
CA GLY A 150 -25.34 -25.89 2.59
C GLY A 150 -25.71 -24.96 3.74
N THR A 151 -24.87 -24.02 4.06
CA THR A 151 -25.17 -22.98 5.04
C THR A 151 -25.94 -21.85 4.35
N PRO A 152 -27.15 -21.50 4.82
CA PRO A 152 -27.90 -20.39 4.25
C PRO A 152 -27.09 -19.09 4.19
N GLY A 153 -27.11 -18.40 3.05
CA GLY A 153 -26.35 -17.19 2.81
C GLY A 153 -24.87 -17.40 2.48
N GLN A 154 -24.38 -18.65 2.47
CA GLN A 154 -23.00 -18.97 2.09
C GLN A 154 -22.90 -19.98 0.94
N GLY A 155 -23.89 -20.85 0.77
CA GLY A 155 -23.89 -21.85 -0.28
C GLY A 155 -25.13 -22.74 -0.26
N ASN A 156 -25.17 -23.73 -1.14
CA ASN A 156 -26.32 -24.57 -1.38
C ASN A 156 -26.02 -26.04 -1.06
N ASP A 157 -27.10 -26.85 -1.02
CA ASP A 157 -27.02 -28.26 -0.72
C ASP A 157 -26.31 -29.05 -1.84
N GLY A 158 -25.70 -30.17 -1.47
CA GLY A 158 -25.23 -31.19 -2.42
C GLY A 158 -26.38 -32.03 -2.99
N GLY A 159 -26.14 -32.62 -4.15
CA GLY A 159 -27.06 -33.56 -4.81
C GLY A 159 -27.07 -34.94 -4.17
N ALA A 160 -28.14 -35.70 -4.30
CA ALA A 160 -28.21 -37.07 -3.84
C ALA A 160 -27.47 -38.04 -4.77
N GLY A 161 -26.81 -39.03 -4.18
CA GLY A 161 -26.35 -40.21 -4.88
C GLY A 161 -27.42 -41.30 -4.95
N THR A 162 -27.40 -42.16 -5.95
CA THR A 162 -28.40 -43.22 -6.15
C THR A 162 -27.73 -44.54 -6.51
N PHE A 163 -28.20 -45.60 -5.88
CA PHE A 163 -27.79 -46.97 -6.21
C PHE A 163 -28.93 -47.69 -6.98
N PHE A 164 -28.62 -48.19 -8.17
CA PHE A 164 -29.55 -48.82 -9.06
C PHE A 164 -29.52 -50.36 -9.03
N GLY A 165 -28.79 -50.91 -8.09
CA GLY A 165 -28.64 -52.36 -7.91
C GLY A 165 -27.26 -52.87 -8.21
N ALA A 166 -26.92 -54.09 -7.70
CA ALA A 166 -25.57 -54.69 -7.79
C ALA A 166 -25.10 -54.89 -9.23
N SER A 167 -26.02 -55.21 -10.17
CA SER A 167 -25.72 -55.44 -11.59
C SER A 167 -25.51 -54.16 -12.38
N TYR A 168 -26.03 -53.02 -11.89
CA TYR A 168 -26.06 -51.77 -12.63
C TYR A 168 -25.12 -50.71 -12.00
N GLY A 169 -24.75 -50.88 -10.72
CA GLY A 169 -23.91 -49.91 -10.04
C GLY A 169 -24.71 -48.68 -9.60
N GLY A 170 -23.99 -47.58 -9.36
CA GLY A 170 -24.58 -46.35 -8.88
C GLY A 170 -23.91 -45.12 -9.40
N GLY A 171 -24.56 -43.99 -9.29
CA GLY A 171 -24.05 -42.65 -9.51
C GLY A 171 -24.05 -41.86 -8.21
N ALA A 172 -23.06 -41.03 -8.00
CA ALA A 172 -22.93 -40.15 -6.84
C ALA A 172 -23.43 -38.76 -7.17
N GLY A 173 -23.91 -38.05 -6.15
CA GLY A 173 -24.34 -36.66 -6.27
C GLY A 173 -23.17 -35.70 -6.47
N GLY A 174 -23.41 -34.59 -7.12
CA GLY A 174 -22.49 -33.46 -7.19
C GLY A 174 -22.52 -32.62 -5.91
N GLY A 175 -21.43 -31.97 -5.55
CA GLY A 175 -21.39 -31.01 -4.43
C GLY A 175 -22.13 -29.71 -4.76
N GLY A 176 -22.69 -29.06 -3.77
CA GLY A 176 -23.29 -27.74 -3.91
C GLY A 176 -22.25 -26.67 -4.24
N GLY A 177 -22.66 -25.66 -4.99
CA GLY A 177 -21.92 -24.44 -5.23
C GLY A 177 -22.53 -23.27 -4.46
N ALA A 178 -21.86 -22.13 -4.45
CA ALA A 178 -22.37 -20.93 -3.81
C ALA A 178 -23.63 -20.39 -4.53
N GLY A 179 -23.70 -20.56 -5.85
CA GLY A 179 -24.80 -20.06 -6.69
C GLY A 179 -25.95 -21.05 -6.84
N THR A 180 -25.64 -22.35 -7.01
CA THR A 180 -26.66 -23.37 -7.24
C THR A 180 -26.38 -24.65 -6.42
N ALA A 181 -27.45 -25.41 -6.18
CA ALA A 181 -27.32 -26.72 -5.56
C ALA A 181 -26.62 -27.72 -6.49
N GLY A 182 -26.01 -28.73 -5.90
CA GLY A 182 -25.46 -29.87 -6.64
C GLY A 182 -26.55 -30.75 -7.28
N GLY A 183 -26.23 -31.27 -8.45
CA GLY A 183 -27.15 -32.20 -9.17
C GLY A 183 -27.17 -33.57 -8.51
N SER A 184 -28.35 -34.21 -8.47
CA SER A 184 -28.44 -35.60 -8.09
C SER A 184 -28.00 -36.53 -9.23
N ALA A 185 -27.50 -37.72 -8.90
CA ALA A 185 -27.23 -38.75 -9.85
C ALA A 185 -28.53 -39.23 -10.52
N TYR A 186 -28.49 -39.57 -11.78
CA TYR A 186 -29.63 -40.06 -12.55
C TYR A 186 -29.25 -41.19 -13.52
N SER A 187 -30.26 -41.96 -13.92
CA SER A 187 -30.10 -43.00 -14.93
C SER A 187 -31.03 -42.75 -16.12
N ILE A 188 -30.52 -42.94 -17.30
CA ILE A 188 -31.33 -43.03 -18.51
C ILE A 188 -31.42 -44.52 -18.88
N ALA A 189 -32.59 -45.12 -18.58
CA ALA A 189 -32.86 -46.52 -18.97
C ALA A 189 -33.51 -46.51 -20.34
N PRO A 190 -32.99 -47.26 -21.35
CA PRO A 190 -33.76 -47.56 -22.55
C PRO A 190 -34.92 -48.49 -22.18
N ALA A 191 -36.12 -48.22 -22.59
CA ALA A 191 -37.25 -49.13 -22.45
C ALA A 191 -37.28 -50.14 -23.64
N PRO A 192 -37.64 -51.46 -23.46
CA PRO A 192 -37.98 -52.13 -22.20
C PRO A 192 -36.77 -52.82 -21.54
N GLN A 193 -36.81 -52.90 -20.21
CA GLN A 193 -35.85 -53.62 -19.37
C GLN A 193 -35.64 -55.09 -19.85
N PRO A 194 -34.39 -55.69 -19.78
CA PRO A 194 -33.36 -55.50 -18.72
C PRO A 194 -31.95 -55.11 -19.21
N THR A 195 -31.76 -54.05 -19.88
CA THR A 195 -30.42 -53.51 -20.18
C THR A 195 -30.01 -52.48 -19.15
N PRO A 196 -28.74 -52.53 -18.66
CA PRO A 196 -28.29 -51.50 -17.74
C PRO A 196 -28.43 -50.12 -18.38
N GLY A 197 -29.20 -49.23 -17.75
CA GLY A 197 -29.25 -47.82 -18.17
C GLY A 197 -27.87 -47.16 -18.02
N ILE A 198 -27.60 -46.16 -18.82
CA ILE A 198 -26.41 -45.30 -18.61
C ILE A 198 -26.65 -44.46 -17.35
N ILE A 199 -25.73 -44.60 -16.38
CA ILE A 199 -25.81 -43.90 -15.11
C ILE A 199 -24.90 -42.70 -15.15
N TYR A 200 -25.39 -41.54 -14.79
CA TYR A 200 -24.63 -40.30 -14.77
C TYR A 200 -24.40 -39.84 -13.32
N GLY A 201 -23.18 -39.33 -13.05
CA GLY A 201 -22.90 -38.61 -11.82
C GLY A 201 -23.60 -37.25 -11.85
N GLY A 202 -23.99 -36.75 -10.66
CA GLY A 202 -24.57 -35.41 -10.54
C GLY A 202 -23.56 -34.32 -10.85
N ASN A 203 -23.94 -33.29 -11.54
CA ASN A 203 -23.06 -32.13 -11.77
C ASN A 203 -22.84 -31.35 -10.47
N GLY A 204 -21.67 -30.76 -10.31
CA GLY A 204 -21.43 -29.77 -9.27
C GLY A 204 -22.24 -28.50 -9.47
N GLY A 205 -22.71 -27.91 -8.40
CA GLY A 205 -23.40 -26.61 -8.43
C GLY A 205 -22.44 -25.48 -8.81
N ASP A 206 -22.94 -24.51 -9.57
CA ASP A 206 -22.16 -23.34 -9.95
C ASP A 206 -21.90 -22.42 -8.75
N GLY A 207 -20.75 -21.76 -8.77
CA GLY A 207 -20.39 -20.71 -7.85
C GLY A 207 -21.05 -19.37 -8.19
N LEU A 208 -20.65 -18.35 -7.49
CA LEU A 208 -21.08 -16.96 -7.69
C LEU A 208 -19.98 -16.14 -8.34
N ALA A 209 -20.39 -15.25 -9.25
CA ALA A 209 -19.48 -14.29 -9.85
C ALA A 209 -19.25 -13.08 -8.92
N SER A 210 -18.00 -12.62 -8.83
CA SER A 210 -17.63 -11.38 -8.17
C SER A 210 -16.84 -10.49 -9.11
N SER A 211 -17.18 -9.21 -9.15
CA SER A 211 -16.44 -8.17 -9.90
C SER A 211 -15.50 -7.37 -9.00
N ILE A 212 -15.11 -7.87 -7.84
CA ILE A 212 -14.23 -7.16 -6.90
C ILE A 212 -12.87 -6.85 -7.52
N THR A 213 -12.40 -7.67 -8.45
CA THR A 213 -11.15 -7.47 -9.22
C THR A 213 -11.37 -6.71 -10.53
N SER A 214 -12.54 -6.06 -10.71
CA SER A 214 -12.98 -5.37 -11.92
C SER A 214 -13.33 -6.29 -13.11
N THR A 215 -12.99 -7.57 -13.04
CA THR A 215 -13.39 -8.58 -14.05
C THR A 215 -14.29 -9.62 -13.37
N PRO A 216 -15.49 -9.92 -13.89
CA PRO A 216 -16.34 -10.95 -13.33
C PRO A 216 -15.63 -12.30 -13.30
N THR A 217 -15.43 -12.85 -12.09
CA THR A 217 -14.76 -14.13 -11.86
C THR A 217 -15.63 -14.96 -10.95
N TYR A 218 -15.85 -16.23 -11.33
CA TYR A 218 -16.62 -17.16 -10.51
C TYR A 218 -15.75 -17.78 -9.42
N TYR A 219 -16.33 -17.93 -8.22
CA TYR A 219 -15.73 -18.58 -7.05
C TYR A 219 -16.72 -19.56 -6.43
N ALA A 220 -16.22 -20.51 -5.65
CA ALA A 220 -17.02 -21.46 -4.90
C ALA A 220 -17.96 -22.33 -5.76
N GLY A 221 -17.41 -22.99 -6.79
CA GLY A 221 -18.11 -24.03 -7.57
C GLY A 221 -17.98 -25.41 -6.91
N GLY A 222 -19.05 -26.21 -6.91
CA GLY A 222 -19.07 -27.57 -6.37
C GLY A 222 -18.42 -28.60 -7.29
N GLY A 223 -17.91 -29.71 -6.74
CA GLY A 223 -17.37 -30.84 -7.52
C GLY A 223 -18.44 -31.72 -8.13
N GLY A 224 -18.18 -32.28 -9.32
CA GLY A 224 -19.07 -33.29 -9.95
C GLY A 224 -19.00 -34.64 -9.23
N GLY A 225 -20.07 -35.43 -9.28
CA GLY A 225 -20.15 -36.77 -8.68
C GLY A 225 -19.52 -37.86 -9.56
N HIS A 226 -19.03 -38.93 -8.93
CA HIS A 226 -18.55 -40.13 -9.59
C HIS A 226 -19.69 -40.97 -10.19
N THR A 227 -19.42 -41.77 -11.23
CA THR A 227 -20.32 -42.82 -11.71
C THR A 227 -19.55 -44.14 -11.97
N ARG A 228 -20.25 -45.27 -11.90
CA ARG A 228 -19.67 -46.58 -12.21
C ARG A 228 -19.77 -46.91 -13.71
N ALA A 229 -20.79 -46.38 -14.39
CA ALA A 229 -21.04 -46.63 -15.82
C ALA A 229 -21.74 -45.44 -16.43
N GLY A 230 -21.09 -44.76 -17.36
CA GLY A 230 -21.57 -43.52 -17.97
C GLY A 230 -20.60 -42.34 -17.71
N ALA A 231 -21.07 -41.15 -17.75
CA ALA A 231 -20.20 -39.97 -17.53
C ALA A 231 -20.27 -39.50 -16.07
N GLY A 232 -19.11 -39.21 -15.47
CA GLY A 232 -19.05 -38.46 -14.22
C GLY A 232 -19.64 -37.07 -14.39
N GLY A 233 -20.11 -36.47 -13.30
CA GLY A 233 -20.64 -35.12 -13.28
C GLY A 233 -19.58 -34.06 -13.60
N SER A 234 -19.95 -33.02 -14.31
CA SER A 234 -19.10 -31.85 -14.51
C SER A 234 -18.89 -31.10 -13.19
N GLY A 235 -17.73 -30.45 -13.03
CA GLY A 235 -17.55 -29.48 -11.95
C GLY A 235 -18.30 -28.19 -12.24
N GLY A 236 -18.79 -27.52 -11.19
CA GLY A 236 -19.45 -26.23 -11.29
C GLY A 236 -18.48 -25.08 -11.60
N LEU A 237 -18.99 -24.03 -12.22
CA LEU A 237 -18.24 -22.80 -12.47
C LEU A 237 -17.69 -22.24 -11.15
N GLY A 238 -16.47 -21.72 -11.18
CA GLY A 238 -15.83 -21.21 -9.95
C GLY A 238 -14.91 -22.22 -9.28
N GLY A 239 -14.35 -23.14 -10.05
CA GLY A 239 -13.25 -24.01 -9.65
C GLY A 239 -13.62 -25.38 -9.15
N GLY A 240 -14.86 -25.85 -9.38
CA GLY A 240 -15.28 -27.22 -9.09
C GLY A 240 -14.54 -28.24 -9.95
N GLY A 241 -14.05 -29.33 -9.35
CA GLY A 241 -13.42 -30.44 -10.05
C GLY A 241 -14.44 -31.36 -10.71
N ALA A 242 -14.16 -31.88 -11.91
CA ALA A 242 -15.03 -32.87 -12.55
C ALA A 242 -14.92 -34.25 -11.88
N GLY A 243 -16.02 -34.95 -11.77
CA GLY A 243 -16.08 -36.35 -11.35
C GLY A 243 -15.66 -37.30 -12.46
N VAL A 244 -15.33 -38.55 -12.09
CA VAL A 244 -14.91 -39.58 -13.04
C VAL A 244 -15.95 -40.64 -13.27
N SER A 245 -15.81 -41.33 -14.41
CA SER A 245 -16.44 -42.59 -14.72
C SER A 245 -15.49 -43.76 -14.42
N GLN A 246 -16.00 -44.87 -13.92
CA GLN A 246 -15.21 -46.09 -13.72
C GLN A 246 -15.18 -46.98 -14.98
N SER A 247 -16.18 -46.90 -15.86
CA SER A 247 -16.27 -47.72 -17.09
C SER A 247 -17.03 -46.97 -18.18
N PRO A 248 -16.63 -47.02 -19.48
CA PRO A 248 -15.45 -47.70 -19.99
C PRO A 248 -14.15 -46.94 -19.71
N ALA A 249 -13.08 -47.67 -19.51
CA ALA A 249 -11.73 -47.12 -19.43
C ALA A 249 -11.27 -46.57 -20.80
N PRO A 250 -10.39 -45.49 -20.85
CA PRO A 250 -9.75 -44.93 -19.68
C PRO A 250 -10.66 -43.93 -18.95
N ALA A 251 -10.79 -44.11 -17.64
CA ALA A 251 -11.42 -43.12 -16.80
C ALA A 251 -10.65 -41.81 -16.93
N SER A 252 -11.35 -40.71 -17.23
CA SER A 252 -10.75 -39.37 -17.06
C SER A 252 -10.34 -39.22 -15.60
N ALA A 253 -9.17 -38.67 -15.34
CA ALA A 253 -8.76 -38.43 -13.96
C ALA A 253 -9.72 -37.45 -13.31
N ALA A 254 -10.19 -37.75 -12.10
CA ALA A 254 -10.95 -36.76 -11.32
C ALA A 254 -10.07 -35.57 -11.02
N LEU A 255 -10.65 -34.39 -11.09
CA LEU A 255 -9.96 -33.15 -10.87
C LEU A 255 -10.17 -32.68 -9.43
N SER A 256 -9.11 -32.28 -8.79
CA SER A 256 -9.19 -31.51 -7.53
C SER A 256 -9.86 -30.17 -7.77
N GLY A 257 -10.44 -29.58 -6.75
CA GLY A 257 -10.92 -28.21 -6.79
C GLY A 257 -9.75 -27.25 -7.08
N THR A 258 -10.04 -26.22 -7.85
CA THR A 258 -9.03 -25.20 -8.23
C THR A 258 -8.57 -24.42 -6.99
N PRO A 259 -7.26 -24.30 -6.72
CA PRO A 259 -6.76 -23.52 -5.60
C PRO A 259 -7.18 -22.05 -5.68
N ASN A 260 -7.39 -21.42 -4.51
CA ASN A 260 -7.78 -20.01 -4.37
C ASN A 260 -9.13 -19.65 -5.01
N THR A 261 -10.01 -20.62 -5.10
CA THR A 261 -11.39 -20.41 -5.57
C THR A 261 -12.44 -20.92 -4.59
N GLY A 262 -12.03 -21.75 -3.61
CA GLY A 262 -12.95 -22.47 -2.74
C GLY A 262 -13.69 -23.60 -3.45
N GLY A 263 -13.24 -24.04 -4.62
CA GLY A 263 -13.91 -25.09 -5.41
C GLY A 263 -13.89 -26.45 -4.75
N GLY A 264 -14.98 -27.22 -4.82
CA GLY A 264 -15.07 -28.61 -4.35
C GLY A 264 -14.30 -29.58 -5.25
N GLY A 265 -13.74 -30.66 -4.68
CA GLY A 265 -13.07 -31.73 -5.42
C GLY A 265 -14.06 -32.63 -6.18
N GLY A 266 -13.72 -33.08 -7.38
CA GLY A 266 -14.54 -34.01 -8.16
C GLY A 266 -14.60 -35.42 -7.55
N GLY A 267 -15.72 -36.11 -7.72
CA GLY A 267 -15.96 -37.47 -7.23
C GLY A 267 -15.03 -38.49 -7.83
N SER A 268 -14.42 -39.33 -6.99
CA SER A 268 -13.48 -40.39 -7.39
C SER A 268 -13.40 -41.47 -6.33
N ALA A 269 -13.06 -42.70 -6.75
CA ALA A 269 -12.73 -43.77 -5.83
C ALA A 269 -11.43 -43.51 -5.03
N SER A 270 -10.56 -42.64 -5.53
CA SER A 270 -9.22 -42.38 -4.97
C SER A 270 -9.11 -41.07 -4.21
N TYR A 271 -10.23 -40.43 -3.92
CA TYR A 271 -10.35 -39.07 -3.34
C TYR A 271 -9.64 -37.99 -4.17
N THR A 272 -10.17 -36.81 -4.08
CA THR A 272 -9.60 -35.59 -4.65
C THR A 272 -9.62 -34.48 -3.60
N ASN A 273 -8.73 -33.54 -3.69
CA ASN A 273 -8.68 -32.43 -2.75
C ASN A 273 -9.66 -31.31 -3.19
N GLY A 274 -10.23 -30.61 -2.23
CA GLY A 274 -10.86 -29.32 -2.47
C GLY A 274 -9.81 -28.26 -2.77
N GLY A 275 -10.21 -27.17 -3.41
CA GLY A 275 -9.40 -25.97 -3.61
C GLY A 275 -9.32 -25.12 -2.34
N SER A 276 -8.20 -24.47 -2.09
CA SER A 276 -8.10 -23.48 -1.00
C SER A 276 -9.06 -22.30 -1.20
N GLY A 277 -9.41 -21.65 -0.12
CA GLY A 277 -10.16 -20.39 -0.11
C GLY A 277 -9.32 -19.18 -0.55
N ILE A 278 -9.93 -18.01 -0.44
CA ILE A 278 -9.31 -16.73 -0.81
C ILE A 278 -9.99 -15.59 -0.04
N VAL A 279 -9.23 -14.53 0.24
CA VAL A 279 -9.79 -13.23 0.63
C VAL A 279 -9.34 -12.19 -0.39
N ILE A 280 -10.26 -11.34 -0.83
CA ILE A 280 -9.97 -10.20 -1.69
C ILE A 280 -10.59 -8.96 -1.05
N LEU A 281 -9.79 -7.92 -0.89
CA LEU A 281 -10.22 -6.61 -0.42
C LEU A 281 -10.06 -5.60 -1.55
N ARG A 282 -11.07 -4.73 -1.73
CA ARG A 282 -10.97 -3.57 -2.60
C ARG A 282 -11.24 -2.33 -1.79
N TYR A 283 -10.31 -1.43 -1.73
CA TYR A 283 -10.42 -0.19 -0.97
C TYR A 283 -9.84 0.99 -1.73
N GLN A 284 -10.24 2.18 -1.31
CA GLN A 284 -9.73 3.42 -1.86
C GLN A 284 -8.60 3.93 -0.97
N ARG A 285 -7.51 4.31 -1.58
CA ARG A 285 -6.39 4.93 -0.90
C ARG A 285 -6.16 6.32 -1.48
N PRO A 286 -6.05 7.38 -0.63
CA PRO A 286 -5.66 8.68 -1.10
C PRO A 286 -4.26 8.63 -1.72
N SER A 287 -4.05 9.36 -2.81
CA SER A 287 -2.73 9.44 -3.43
C SER A 287 -1.83 10.38 -2.64
N ASN A 288 -0.52 10.13 -2.69
CA ASN A 288 0.46 11.11 -2.26
C ASN A 288 0.43 12.29 -3.26
N THR A 289 0.00 13.46 -2.81
CA THR A 289 0.03 14.70 -3.60
C THR A 289 1.22 15.53 -3.14
N THR A 290 2.11 15.91 -4.06
CA THR A 290 3.19 16.85 -3.77
C THR A 290 2.76 18.25 -4.15
N LEU A 291 2.80 19.18 -3.18
CA LEU A 291 2.59 20.60 -3.42
C LEU A 291 3.96 21.28 -3.50
N PHE A 292 4.18 22.05 -4.54
CA PHE A 292 5.39 22.84 -4.73
C PHE A 292 5.08 24.32 -4.68
N PHE A 293 5.76 25.05 -3.80
CA PHE A 293 5.60 26.49 -3.61
C PHE A 293 6.87 27.21 -4.09
N ALA A 294 6.77 27.84 -5.25
CA ALA A 294 7.82 28.76 -5.76
C ALA A 294 7.68 30.18 -5.18
N ASN A 295 6.53 30.53 -4.62
CA ASN A 295 6.19 31.78 -3.96
C ASN A 295 5.41 31.49 -2.69
N SER A 296 5.39 32.46 -1.77
CA SER A 296 4.57 32.37 -0.55
C SER A 296 3.11 32.16 -0.87
N GLY A 297 2.42 31.37 -0.05
CA GLY A 297 1.02 31.00 -0.26
C GLY A 297 0.46 30.20 0.91
N SER A 298 -0.69 29.60 0.71
CA SER A 298 -1.35 28.73 1.68
C SER A 298 -1.88 27.47 1.01
N PHE A 299 -2.10 26.43 1.82
CA PHE A 299 -2.76 25.19 1.41
C PHE A 299 -3.67 24.69 2.52
N THR A 300 -4.66 23.91 2.16
CA THR A 300 -5.55 23.25 3.14
C THR A 300 -5.23 21.77 3.16
N VAL A 301 -5.12 21.21 4.35
CA VAL A 301 -4.99 19.76 4.55
C VAL A 301 -6.40 19.19 4.63
N ASP A 302 -6.72 18.27 3.73
CA ASP A 302 -8.00 17.56 3.74
C ASP A 302 -8.03 16.56 4.91
N SER A 303 -9.24 16.28 5.43
CA SER A 303 -9.48 15.31 6.50
C SER A 303 -9.05 13.87 6.15
N LEU A 304 -8.87 13.57 4.87
CA LEU A 304 -8.42 12.27 4.38
C LEU A 304 -6.89 12.13 4.32
N VAL A 305 -6.13 13.21 4.61
CA VAL A 305 -4.66 13.16 4.60
C VAL A 305 -4.17 12.51 5.88
N ALA A 306 -3.53 11.34 5.76
CA ALA A 306 -3.03 10.57 6.89
C ALA A 306 -1.70 11.11 7.46
N GLY A 307 -0.97 11.92 6.69
CA GLY A 307 0.28 12.53 7.12
C GLY A 307 0.92 13.37 6.02
N ILE A 308 1.92 14.15 6.38
CA ILE A 308 2.65 15.04 5.47
C ILE A 308 4.15 14.80 5.62
N SER A 309 4.87 14.81 4.50
CA SER A 309 6.32 15.02 4.45
C SER A 309 6.60 16.39 3.88
N TRP A 310 7.66 17.04 4.34
CA TRP A 310 8.04 18.35 3.84
C TRP A 310 9.54 18.48 3.62
N LEU A 311 9.86 19.34 2.65
CA LEU A 311 11.19 19.85 2.39
C LEU A 311 11.08 21.38 2.30
N VAL A 312 11.69 22.09 3.28
CA VAL A 312 11.72 23.55 3.31
C VAL A 312 13.15 24.01 3.06
N VAL A 313 13.34 24.83 2.03
CA VAL A 313 14.65 25.32 1.61
C VAL A 313 14.65 26.84 1.70
N GLY A 314 15.55 27.42 2.46
CA GLY A 314 15.75 28.87 2.59
C GLY A 314 16.31 29.49 1.32
N GLY A 315 16.18 30.80 1.18
CA GLY A 315 16.82 31.55 0.08
C GLY A 315 18.34 31.57 0.24
N GLY A 316 19.10 31.46 -0.85
CA GLY A 316 20.54 31.60 -0.83
C GLY A 316 20.98 33.05 -0.56
N GLY A 317 22.13 33.25 0.09
CA GLY A 317 22.75 34.54 0.31
C GLY A 317 23.33 35.15 -0.97
N GLY A 318 23.39 36.47 -1.04
CA GLY A 318 24.04 37.20 -2.14
C GLY A 318 25.54 37.24 -1.97
N GLY A 319 26.30 37.23 -3.07
CA GLY A 319 27.72 37.45 -3.08
C GLY A 319 28.08 38.91 -2.73
N GLY A 320 29.22 39.13 -2.10
CA GLY A 320 29.77 40.45 -1.85
C GLY A 320 30.26 41.09 -3.16
N GLY A 321 30.55 42.41 -3.13
CA GLY A 321 31.04 43.15 -4.30
C GLY A 321 32.57 43.19 -4.40
N GLY A 322 33.10 43.28 -5.60
CA GLY A 322 34.53 43.36 -5.88
C GLY A 322 35.23 41.99 -5.74
N ARG A 323 36.36 41.94 -5.03
CA ARG A 323 37.07 40.71 -4.71
C ARG A 323 36.52 40.10 -3.42
N ALA A 324 35.29 39.68 -3.45
CA ALA A 324 34.48 39.38 -2.31
C ALA A 324 34.14 37.89 -2.20
N GLY A 325 33.60 37.51 -1.08
CA GLY A 325 33.15 36.14 -0.81
C GLY A 325 31.83 35.83 -1.49
N GLY A 326 31.62 34.56 -1.82
CA GLY A 326 30.35 34.04 -2.30
C GLY A 326 29.31 34.01 -1.18
N GLY A 327 28.03 34.08 -1.57
CA GLY A 327 26.91 33.88 -0.67
C GLY A 327 26.73 32.41 -0.31
N GLY A 328 26.30 32.12 0.91
CA GLY A 328 26.00 30.80 1.40
C GLY A 328 24.66 30.26 0.85
N ALA A 329 24.51 28.97 0.76
CA ALA A 329 23.27 28.33 0.41
C ALA A 329 22.21 28.49 1.52
N GLY A 330 20.92 28.47 1.15
CA GLY A 330 19.82 28.38 2.09
C GLY A 330 19.85 27.07 2.85
N GLY A 331 19.45 27.11 4.11
CA GLY A 331 19.32 25.94 4.96
C GLY A 331 18.17 25.04 4.53
N ILE A 332 18.23 23.77 4.86
CA ILE A 332 17.26 22.74 4.53
C ILE A 332 16.65 22.19 5.83
N ALA A 333 15.31 22.19 5.92
CA ALA A 333 14.56 21.41 6.89
C ALA A 333 13.76 20.32 6.15
N TYR A 334 13.96 19.07 6.56
CA TYR A 334 13.34 17.90 5.94
C TYR A 334 12.77 16.96 6.98
N THR A 335 11.54 16.49 6.76
CA THR A 335 10.94 15.41 7.53
C THR A 335 10.34 14.40 6.56
N PRO A 336 10.74 13.12 6.63
CA PRO A 336 10.31 12.12 5.66
C PRO A 336 8.82 11.82 5.73
N TYR A 337 8.22 11.85 6.91
CA TYR A 337 6.79 11.64 7.10
C TYR A 337 6.36 11.99 8.53
N ALA A 338 5.29 12.77 8.67
CA ALA A 338 4.61 13.01 9.94
C ALA A 338 3.15 12.54 9.82
N SER A 339 2.76 11.55 10.65
CA SER A 339 1.39 11.01 10.66
C SER A 339 0.44 11.94 11.44
N PHE A 340 -0.79 12.09 10.96
CA PHE A 340 -1.87 12.77 11.69
C PHE A 340 -2.59 11.87 12.69
N SER A 341 -2.27 10.57 12.77
CA SER A 341 -2.88 9.63 13.74
C SER A 341 -2.55 9.95 15.20
N SER A 342 -1.56 10.80 15.46
CA SER A 342 -1.15 11.27 16.79
C SER A 342 -1.82 12.58 17.23
N PHE A 343 -2.76 13.12 16.46
CA PHE A 343 -3.47 14.33 16.88
C PHE A 343 -4.52 14.03 17.96
N PRO A 344 -4.65 14.89 18.99
CA PRO A 344 -5.68 14.75 20.02
C PRO A 344 -7.08 14.76 19.43
N THR A 345 -7.99 13.97 20.04
CA THR A 345 -9.43 13.96 19.72
C THR A 345 -10.01 15.38 19.79
N GLY A 346 -10.48 15.91 18.68
CA GLY A 346 -10.97 17.30 18.56
C GLY A 346 -10.34 18.07 17.40
N TYR A 347 -9.51 17.41 16.62
CA TYR A 347 -8.88 17.98 15.42
C TYR A 347 -9.91 18.40 14.36
N ASN A 348 -9.82 19.66 13.91
CA ASN A 348 -10.67 20.19 12.86
C ASN A 348 -10.15 19.71 11.48
N PRO A 349 -10.98 19.07 10.65
CA PRO A 349 -10.57 18.49 9.35
C PRO A 349 -10.12 19.50 8.28
N SER A 350 -10.03 20.80 8.61
CA SER A 350 -9.62 21.84 7.66
C SER A 350 -8.40 22.61 8.17
N LEU A 351 -7.28 21.91 8.38
CA LEU A 351 -6.04 22.56 8.76
C LEU A 351 -5.47 23.36 7.57
N THR A 352 -5.33 24.68 7.75
CA THR A 352 -4.67 25.52 6.75
C THR A 352 -3.18 25.65 7.08
N GLY A 353 -2.33 25.32 6.12
CA GLY A 353 -0.89 25.59 6.18
C GLY A 353 -0.57 26.92 5.48
N THR A 354 0.28 27.74 6.12
CA THR A 354 0.84 28.95 5.52
C THR A 354 2.29 28.68 5.15
N VAL A 355 2.66 29.01 3.92
CA VAL A 355 4.00 28.84 3.38
C VAL A 355 4.59 30.21 3.08
N ILE A 356 5.77 30.49 3.64
CA ILE A 356 6.58 31.64 3.27
C ILE A 356 7.79 31.10 2.49
N VAL A 357 8.03 31.66 1.31
CA VAL A 357 9.21 31.34 0.50
C VAL A 357 10.18 32.49 0.61
N GLY A 358 11.33 32.27 1.21
CA GLY A 358 12.38 33.26 1.39
C GLY A 358 13.03 33.64 0.07
N ALA A 359 13.17 34.93 -0.17
CA ALA A 359 13.85 35.44 -1.36
C ALA A 359 15.36 35.17 -1.27
N GLY A 360 16.04 35.08 -2.41
CA GLY A 360 17.50 35.12 -2.45
C GLY A 360 18.03 36.47 -1.97
N GLY A 361 19.15 36.47 -1.27
CA GLY A 361 19.88 37.68 -0.88
C GLY A 361 20.41 38.43 -2.10
N ALA A 362 20.31 39.76 -2.08
CA ALA A 362 20.85 40.57 -3.14
C ALA A 362 22.40 40.52 -3.12
N GLY A 363 23.01 40.28 -4.26
CA GLY A 363 24.45 40.50 -4.43
C GLY A 363 24.79 42.00 -4.40
N SER A 364 26.02 42.32 -4.01
CA SER A 364 26.47 43.73 -3.99
C SER A 364 27.22 44.04 -5.29
N SER A 365 26.88 45.20 -5.86
CA SER A 365 27.65 45.81 -6.96
C SER A 365 28.77 46.74 -6.48
N SER A 366 28.75 47.13 -5.21
CA SER A 366 29.79 47.97 -4.59
C SER A 366 30.94 47.09 -4.07
N PRO A 367 32.19 47.38 -4.38
CA PRO A 367 33.34 46.57 -3.91
C PRO A 367 33.53 46.57 -2.39
N THR A 368 32.90 47.52 -1.67
CA THR A 368 33.01 47.61 -0.22
C THR A 368 31.79 47.15 0.55
N THR A 369 30.79 46.61 -0.14
CA THR A 369 29.55 46.18 0.49
C THR A 369 29.39 44.67 0.45
N ALA A 370 29.09 44.07 1.60
CA ALA A 370 28.79 42.67 1.70
C ALA A 370 27.44 42.33 1.04
N GLY A 371 27.32 41.11 0.52
CA GLY A 371 26.06 40.58 0.03
C GLY A 371 24.99 40.50 1.16
N ALA A 372 23.75 40.55 0.78
CA ALA A 372 22.64 40.37 1.72
C ALA A 372 22.41 38.89 2.05
N ASN A 373 21.94 38.62 3.25
CA ASN A 373 21.46 37.25 3.59
C ASN A 373 20.22 36.91 2.74
N GLY A 374 20.05 35.63 2.45
CA GLY A 374 18.80 35.10 1.94
C GLY A 374 17.68 35.19 2.97
N GLY A 375 16.45 35.15 2.49
CA GLY A 375 15.25 35.10 3.34
C GLY A 375 15.01 33.69 3.87
N THR A 376 14.46 33.59 5.07
CA THR A 376 14.00 32.31 5.65
C THR A 376 12.71 31.86 4.95
N SER A 377 12.67 30.57 4.57
CA SER A 377 11.43 29.92 4.17
C SER A 377 10.79 29.21 5.35
N SER A 378 9.47 29.17 5.41
CA SER A 378 8.76 28.51 6.50
C SER A 378 7.45 27.86 6.09
N VAL A 379 7.04 26.85 6.85
CA VAL A 379 5.70 26.27 6.83
C VAL A 379 5.13 26.34 8.24
N SER A 380 3.96 26.93 8.40
CA SER A 380 3.23 26.99 9.67
C SER A 380 1.80 26.48 9.50
N PHE A 381 1.23 25.82 10.52
CA PHE A 381 -0.10 25.24 10.48
C PHE A 381 -1.03 25.94 11.47
N GLY A 382 -2.19 26.37 10.97
CA GLY A 382 -3.32 26.89 11.73
C GLY A 382 -3.19 28.30 12.30
N PRO A 383 -4.27 28.89 12.83
CA PRO A 383 -4.16 30.04 13.69
C PRO A 383 -3.46 29.60 14.98
N ALA A 384 -2.58 30.43 15.49
CA ALA A 384 -1.94 30.23 16.79
C ALA A 384 -3.05 30.15 17.89
N SER A 385 -3.64 28.98 18.05
CA SER A 385 -4.46 28.68 19.22
C SER A 385 -3.49 28.27 20.33
N PRO A 386 -3.64 28.79 21.56
CA PRO A 386 -2.73 28.46 22.66
C PRO A 386 -3.00 27.04 23.13
N GLY A 387 -2.39 26.09 22.49
CA GLY A 387 -2.39 24.67 22.85
C GLY A 387 -1.20 23.98 22.17
N PRO A 388 -0.49 23.09 22.86
CA PRO A 388 0.68 22.42 22.31
C PRO A 388 0.24 21.40 21.28
N TYR A 389 0.22 21.76 20.03
CA TYR A 389 0.12 20.81 18.92
C TYR A 389 1.52 20.29 18.63
N LEU A 390 1.83 19.18 19.29
CA LEU A 390 3.09 18.45 19.09
C LEU A 390 2.92 17.53 17.87
N PHE A 391 3.60 17.84 16.77
CA PHE A 391 4.02 16.77 15.90
C PHE A 391 5.16 16.05 16.63
N ASP A 392 4.99 14.78 16.98
CA ASP A 392 6.09 13.97 17.45
C ASP A 392 7.09 13.77 16.30
N LEU A 393 7.99 14.76 16.19
CA LEU A 393 9.23 14.51 15.49
C LEU A 393 10.10 13.65 16.42
N PRO A 394 10.91 12.73 15.89
CA PRO A 394 11.82 11.91 16.70
C PRO A 394 12.95 12.72 17.37
N VAL A 395 12.76 14.01 17.58
CA VAL A 395 13.66 14.91 18.28
C VAL A 395 12.90 15.53 19.44
N SER A 396 13.17 15.03 20.64
CA SER A 396 12.55 15.47 21.89
C SER A 396 12.65 16.98 22.08
N GLY A 397 11.51 17.65 22.22
CA GLY A 397 11.41 18.95 22.88
C GLY A 397 10.94 20.16 22.07
N GLN A 398 10.42 20.01 20.84
CA GLN A 398 9.93 21.16 20.08
C GLN A 398 8.41 21.14 19.82
N SER A 399 7.74 22.20 20.26
CA SER A 399 6.35 22.48 19.85
C SER A 399 6.33 23.01 18.42
N LEU A 400 5.62 22.33 17.52
CA LEU A 400 5.56 22.72 16.12
C LEU A 400 4.52 23.83 15.88
N GLY A 401 4.97 25.08 16.00
CA GLY A 401 4.28 26.20 15.37
C GLY A 401 4.75 26.43 13.92
N THR A 402 6.02 26.29 13.65
CA THR A 402 6.63 26.68 12.37
C THR A 402 7.89 25.87 12.06
N ILE A 403 8.00 25.37 10.84
CA ILE A 403 9.17 24.68 10.30
C ILE A 403 9.96 25.69 9.48
N LEU A 404 11.27 25.85 9.76
CA LEU A 404 12.09 26.90 9.19
C LEU A 404 13.23 26.32 8.34
N GLY A 405 13.42 26.80 7.13
CA GLY A 405 14.63 26.72 6.34
C GLY A 405 15.31 28.07 6.35
N TYR A 406 16.39 28.26 7.11
CA TYR A 406 17.06 29.54 7.24
C TYR A 406 17.67 30.04 5.93
N GLY A 407 17.66 31.36 5.74
CA GLY A 407 18.33 31.95 4.59
C GLY A 407 19.85 31.81 4.65
N GLY A 408 20.53 31.66 3.53
CA GLY A 408 21.98 31.60 3.42
C GLY A 408 22.67 32.91 3.80
N GLY A 409 23.85 32.84 4.37
CA GLY A 409 24.64 34.00 4.74
C GLY A 409 25.18 34.78 3.52
N GLY A 410 25.17 36.09 3.56
CA GLY A 410 25.76 36.94 2.52
C GLY A 410 27.28 36.86 2.50
N GLY A 411 27.89 36.95 1.32
CA GLY A 411 29.34 37.00 1.17
C GLY A 411 29.95 38.29 1.70
N GLY A 412 31.14 38.23 2.31
CA GLY A 412 31.89 39.38 2.79
C GLY A 412 32.38 40.27 1.66
N ALA A 413 32.60 41.55 1.92
CA ALA A 413 33.09 42.54 0.96
C ALA A 413 34.61 42.66 0.94
N THR A 414 35.16 43.39 0.01
CA THR A 414 36.51 43.91 0.10
C THR A 414 36.53 45.07 1.10
N GLY A 415 37.27 44.96 2.21
CA GLY A 415 37.24 45.96 3.27
C GLY A 415 38.58 46.20 3.93
N PRO A 416 38.71 47.31 4.65
CA PRO A 416 39.97 47.69 5.37
C PRO A 416 40.15 46.91 6.69
N SER A 417 39.20 46.15 7.12
CA SER A 417 39.25 45.37 8.36
C SER A 417 38.67 43.97 8.18
N VAL A 418 39.06 43.06 9.10
CA VAL A 418 38.56 41.69 9.13
C VAL A 418 37.02 41.65 9.27
N ALA A 419 36.46 42.54 10.07
CA ALA A 419 35.00 42.63 10.27
C ALA A 419 34.25 43.08 8.99
N ALA A 420 34.82 43.97 8.17
CA ALA A 420 34.23 44.44 6.95
C ALA A 420 34.27 43.36 5.84
N SER A 421 35.27 42.47 5.90
CA SER A 421 35.39 41.37 4.91
C SER A 421 34.79 40.04 5.37
N ALA A 422 34.24 39.97 6.58
CA ALA A 422 33.64 38.76 7.09
C ALA A 422 32.37 38.37 6.30
N GLY A 423 32.22 37.07 6.04
CA GLY A 423 30.95 36.50 5.55
C GLY A 423 29.89 36.53 6.66
N ARG A 424 28.61 36.55 6.27
CA ARG A 424 27.47 36.58 7.20
C ARG A 424 27.02 35.16 7.54
N SER A 425 26.51 35.01 8.74
CA SER A 425 25.91 33.74 9.17
C SER A 425 24.55 33.53 8.52
N GLY A 426 24.19 32.26 8.28
CA GLY A 426 22.93 31.87 7.66
C GLY A 426 22.74 30.36 7.70
N GLY A 427 21.76 29.82 7.00
CA GLY A 427 21.55 28.37 6.85
C GLY A 427 22.85 27.66 6.43
N SER A 428 23.53 28.20 5.40
CA SER A 428 24.97 28.03 5.24
C SER A 428 25.61 29.42 5.34
N GLY A 429 26.82 29.47 5.89
CA GLY A 429 27.55 30.74 6.04
C GLY A 429 28.06 31.27 4.70
N GLY A 430 28.12 32.59 4.58
CA GLY A 430 28.74 33.26 3.44
C GLY A 430 30.28 33.18 3.51
N GLY A 431 30.94 33.13 2.35
CA GLY A 431 32.39 33.21 2.25
C GLY A 431 32.90 34.60 2.64
N SER A 432 34.17 34.69 3.10
CA SER A 432 34.82 35.96 3.39
C SER A 432 35.32 36.65 2.13
N GLY A 433 35.31 37.97 2.14
CA GLY A 433 35.97 38.78 1.14
C GLY A 433 37.47 38.96 1.44
N SER A 434 38.16 39.65 0.54
CA SER A 434 39.59 39.99 0.72
C SER A 434 39.75 41.30 1.49
N LEU A 435 40.85 41.42 2.23
CA LEU A 435 41.26 42.68 2.82
C LEU A 435 41.81 43.61 1.75
N SER A 436 41.48 44.90 1.86
CA SER A 436 42.09 45.94 1.04
C SER A 436 43.52 46.16 1.50
N ILE A 437 44.49 46.02 0.59
CA ILE A 437 45.92 46.19 0.87
C ILE A 437 46.20 47.69 0.93
N ALA A 438 46.02 48.34 2.05
CA ALA A 438 46.48 49.68 2.30
C ALA A 438 47.72 49.71 3.20
N ASN A 439 48.21 48.59 3.69
CA ASN A 439 49.36 48.52 4.60
C ASN A 439 50.31 47.38 4.25
N PRO A 440 51.47 47.71 3.68
CA PRO A 440 52.49 46.71 3.29
C PRO A 440 53.12 45.96 4.47
N ALA A 441 52.87 46.38 5.72
CA ALA A 441 53.37 45.72 6.92
C ALA A 441 52.49 44.59 7.46
N ASN A 442 51.34 44.33 6.84
CA ASN A 442 50.40 43.27 7.25
C ASN A 442 49.92 42.47 6.03
N PRO A 443 50.59 41.37 5.70
CA PRO A 443 50.15 40.54 4.58
C PRO A 443 48.73 40.04 4.86
N GLY A 444 47.79 40.47 4.06
CA GLY A 444 46.34 40.35 4.19
C GLY A 444 45.87 39.06 4.83
N PHE A 445 45.18 39.19 5.92
CA PHE A 445 44.44 38.10 6.55
C PHE A 445 43.06 37.98 5.96
N ALA A 446 42.61 36.76 5.81
CA ALA A 446 41.25 36.46 5.38
C ALA A 446 40.23 36.98 6.40
N GLY A 447 39.10 37.50 5.95
CA GLY A 447 37.93 37.75 6.80
C GLY A 447 37.39 36.43 7.35
N ASN A 448 36.66 36.50 8.44
CA ASN A 448 36.00 35.32 8.99
C ASN A 448 34.87 34.86 8.05
N ALA A 449 34.80 33.56 7.83
CA ALA A 449 33.64 32.97 7.14
C ALA A 449 32.38 33.09 8.04
N GLY A 450 31.22 33.21 7.42
CA GLY A 450 29.95 33.14 8.12
C GLY A 450 29.70 31.72 8.66
N LEU A 451 28.98 31.63 9.75
CA LEU A 451 28.64 30.36 10.39
C LEU A 451 27.32 29.83 9.84
N ALA A 452 27.18 28.48 9.81
CA ALA A 452 25.90 27.83 9.58
C ALA A 452 25.02 27.92 10.85
N LEU A 453 23.73 28.08 10.65
CA LEU A 453 22.74 28.09 11.74
C LEU A 453 22.12 26.71 11.88
N THR A 454 21.82 26.31 13.11
CA THR A 454 21.08 25.08 13.44
C THR A 454 19.63 25.41 13.79
N GLN A 455 18.72 24.44 13.56
CA GLN A 455 17.33 24.61 13.96
C GLN A 455 17.22 24.62 15.49
N GLY A 456 16.70 25.71 16.07
CA GLY A 456 16.56 25.86 17.52
C GLY A 456 17.56 26.81 18.19
N GLU A 457 18.52 27.36 17.46
CA GLU A 457 19.41 28.41 17.99
C GLU A 457 18.83 29.80 17.69
N ASP A 458 18.38 30.50 18.72
CA ASP A 458 18.13 31.94 18.65
C ASP A 458 19.44 32.66 18.31
N ALA A 459 19.32 33.74 17.50
CA ALA A 459 20.42 34.57 17.02
C ALA A 459 21.19 35.28 18.18
N GLY A 460 21.74 34.55 19.12
CA GLY A 460 22.40 35.05 20.29
C GLY A 460 23.38 34.10 20.98
N VAL A 461 23.53 32.87 20.52
CA VAL A 461 24.40 31.86 21.15
C VAL A 461 25.78 31.82 20.49
N ALA A 462 26.81 31.76 21.33
CA ALA A 462 28.21 31.85 21.01
C ALA A 462 28.71 30.85 19.95
N PRO A 463 29.80 31.18 19.23
CA PRO A 463 30.25 30.47 18.05
C PRO A 463 30.69 29.04 18.36
N TYR A 464 30.15 28.08 17.62
CA TYR A 464 30.69 26.73 17.54
C TYR A 464 32.04 26.77 16.81
N THR A 465 33.10 26.41 17.49
CA THR A 465 34.43 26.30 16.89
C THR A 465 34.50 25.04 16.03
N SER A 466 34.57 25.24 14.71
CA SER A 466 34.72 24.14 13.74
C SER A 466 36.05 23.40 13.95
N PRO A 467 36.05 22.08 14.09
CA PRO A 467 37.28 21.30 13.93
C PRO A 467 37.65 21.24 12.45
N ALA A 468 38.94 21.40 12.20
CA ALA A 468 39.50 21.37 10.84
C ALA A 468 39.15 20.10 10.08
N LEU A 469 38.70 20.27 8.80
CA LEU A 469 38.70 19.30 7.71
C LEU A 469 38.52 17.81 8.09
N GLY A 470 37.33 17.46 8.49
CA GLY A 470 36.87 16.08 8.53
C GLY A 470 35.42 16.06 8.10
N VAL A 471 35.08 15.24 7.12
CA VAL A 471 33.72 15.02 6.68
C VAL A 471 32.96 14.36 7.83
N SER A 472 32.28 15.16 8.66
CA SER A 472 31.40 14.63 9.69
C SER A 472 30.06 14.23 9.08
N PRO A 473 29.45 13.12 9.55
CA PRO A 473 28.12 12.73 9.11
C PRO A 473 27.14 13.86 9.42
N VAL A 474 26.20 14.08 8.50
CA VAL A 474 25.15 15.10 8.60
C VAL A 474 24.42 14.96 9.94
N ASN A 475 24.68 15.90 10.84
CA ASN A 475 23.94 15.98 12.09
C ASN A 475 22.53 16.52 11.73
N PRO A 476 21.42 15.83 12.04
CA PRO A 476 20.09 16.20 11.60
C PRO A 476 19.58 17.58 12.06
N GLY A 477 20.35 18.29 12.88
CA GLY A 477 20.04 19.68 13.29
C GLY A 477 20.77 20.77 12.50
N VAL A 478 21.76 20.45 11.65
CA VAL A 478 22.55 21.46 10.92
C VAL A 478 21.92 21.73 9.57
N GLN A 479 21.51 22.99 9.35
CA GLN A 479 20.86 23.41 8.10
C GLN A 479 21.82 23.75 6.95
N GLY A 480 23.13 23.72 7.17
CA GLY A 480 24.12 24.03 6.14
C GLY A 480 25.56 23.97 6.67
N TYR A 481 26.49 24.41 5.88
CA TYR A 481 27.92 24.44 6.20
C TYR A 481 28.43 25.88 6.32
N SER A 482 29.50 26.08 7.10
CA SER A 482 30.20 27.37 7.18
C SER A 482 30.81 27.74 5.83
N GLY A 483 30.86 29.03 5.54
CA GLY A 483 31.46 29.55 4.35
C GLY A 483 32.99 29.37 4.31
N GLY A 484 33.56 29.40 3.11
CA GLY A 484 35.00 29.35 2.92
C GLY A 484 35.75 30.62 3.35
N LEU A 485 37.00 30.51 3.74
CA LEU A 485 37.86 31.64 4.04
C LEU A 485 38.44 32.21 2.73
N GLY A 486 38.42 33.54 2.60
CA GLY A 486 39.15 34.24 1.56
C GLY A 486 40.65 34.28 1.92
N ILE A 487 41.50 34.02 0.95
CA ILE A 487 42.95 34.13 1.06
C ILE A 487 43.49 35.31 0.24
N SER A 488 44.38 36.08 0.83
CA SER A 488 45.16 37.05 0.08
C SER A 488 46.57 36.49 -0.14
N ALA A 489 46.94 36.22 -1.38
CA ALA A 489 48.30 35.89 -1.73
C ALA A 489 49.01 37.14 -2.20
N ALA A 490 50.19 37.40 -1.70
CA ALA A 490 51.11 38.33 -2.31
C ALA A 490 51.67 37.69 -3.58
N SER A 491 50.88 37.65 -4.63
CA SER A 491 51.20 37.08 -5.90
C SER A 491 51.02 38.14 -6.99
N PRO A 492 51.84 38.18 -8.04
CA PRO A 492 51.64 39.09 -9.14
C PRO A 492 50.31 38.88 -9.87
N TYR A 493 49.54 37.87 -9.53
CA TYR A 493 48.27 37.52 -10.17
C TYR A 493 47.03 37.91 -9.40
N GLY A 494 47.13 38.56 -8.26
CA GLY A 494 46.00 39.12 -7.52
C GLY A 494 45.45 38.27 -6.40
N LEU A 495 44.40 38.78 -5.73
CA LEU A 495 43.74 38.22 -4.57
C LEU A 495 42.65 37.20 -4.99
N LEU A 496 42.58 36.09 -4.28
CA LEU A 496 41.52 35.10 -4.46
C LEU A 496 40.46 35.28 -3.36
N SER A 497 39.20 35.12 -3.70
CA SER A 497 38.07 35.04 -2.76
C SER A 497 37.53 33.62 -2.73
N ALA A 498 36.95 33.20 -1.62
CA ALA A 498 36.32 31.91 -1.44
C ALA A 498 34.79 32.04 -1.38
N GLY A 499 34.08 31.06 -1.90
CA GLY A 499 32.61 30.97 -1.90
C GLY A 499 32.08 29.94 -0.90
#